data_ac2b3bb398188893fd1e74f4ed4b2b62
#
_entry.id   ac2b3bb398188893fd1e74f4ed4b2b62
#
_cell.length_a   1.000
_cell.length_b   1.000
_cell.length_c   1.000
_cell.angle_alpha   90.00
_cell.angle_beta   90.00
_cell.angle_gamma   90.00
#
_symmetry.space_group_name_H-M   'P 1'
#
loop_
_entity.id
_entity.type
_entity.pdbx_description
1 polymer ?
#
loop_
_entity_poly.entity_id
_entity_poly.type
_entity_poly.pdbx_seq_one_letter_code
_entity_poly.pdbx_strand_id
1 'polypeptide(L)'
;MKKPTWSRREFLEASAAAAGVSLAGQPFKFRALAPSDTVRFGMVGVGMQGSGLLGTSIQLPGVTCAGAADLYDGRHTLAKEIVRPDLPTTREYRRLLDDKTIDCIVAAVPDHWHRRMVVEAVSAGKDIYIEKPMSHTAADGVAMVDAVKKSGRILQVGSQRVSSQICAKAKDMIAQGMLGDLTLVEGWLGRNDPTGAWEYPPPPDLSLKTLDWDTWQNDVPKRSLDPNIFARWRCWKEYGTGVAGDLLVHLISGMQFMLGINEPPKQAASMGGIRRWKDGRNMPDVHATMYYYGATDLPVYMRLNLGTEMPEQYRIQGSQGVLEVSGNTLTFSPQTGKDQWPSYYTGSYPHALREAYQAQWHKEHDLQAGQAPPLTETVSFSTPDFDDTRPHLWNFFEAVRTRKPVVEDVVFGHNAALACHMANEAYFRRTTVTWDEATKTIRS
;
A
#
# COMPACT_ATOMS: atom_id res chain seq x y z
N MET A 1 -21.44 23.69 14.41
CA MET A 1 -22.13 22.84 13.40
C MET A 1 -22.64 21.61 14.12
N LYS A 2 -23.95 21.27 13.99
CA LYS A 2 -24.48 20.02 14.57
C LYS A 2 -23.83 18.85 13.84
N LYS A 3 -23.15 17.96 14.57
CA LYS A 3 -22.56 16.73 14.02
C LYS A 3 -23.71 15.81 13.53
N PRO A 4 -23.62 15.20 12.35
CA PRO A 4 -24.66 14.29 11.89
C PRO A 4 -24.68 13.04 12.76
N THR A 5 -25.82 12.75 13.38
CA THR A 5 -26.09 11.48 14.06
C THR A 5 -26.77 10.55 13.07
N TRP A 6 -26.09 9.49 12.70
CA TRP A 6 -26.61 8.49 11.75
C TRP A 6 -27.61 7.57 12.45
N SER A 7 -28.79 7.42 11.90
CA SER A 7 -29.71 6.35 12.29
C SER A 7 -29.32 5.05 11.56
N ARG A 8 -29.75 3.89 12.10
CA ARG A 8 -29.56 2.58 11.45
C ARG A 8 -30.09 2.57 10.00
N ARG A 9 -31.19 3.24 9.72
CA ARG A 9 -31.80 3.34 8.41
C ARG A 9 -30.96 4.20 7.46
N GLU A 10 -30.51 5.38 7.89
CA GLU A 10 -29.61 6.24 7.11
C GLU A 10 -28.26 5.56 6.84
N PHE A 11 -27.74 4.81 7.82
CA PHE A 11 -26.56 3.98 7.65
C PHE A 11 -26.76 2.90 6.61
N LEU A 12 -27.87 2.16 6.69
CA LEU A 12 -28.19 1.10 5.75
C LEU A 12 -28.54 1.67 4.37
N GLU A 13 -29.23 2.80 4.28
CA GLU A 13 -29.52 3.51 3.02
C GLU A 13 -28.26 4.12 2.40
N ALA A 14 -27.38 4.73 3.17
CA ALA A 14 -26.07 5.20 2.70
C ALA A 14 -25.15 4.03 2.34
N SER A 15 -25.23 2.93 3.11
CA SER A 15 -24.54 1.67 2.78
C SER A 15 -25.15 1.00 1.54
N ALA A 16 -26.46 1.11 1.32
CA ALA A 16 -27.19 0.59 0.16
C ALA A 16 -27.07 1.52 -1.05
N ALA A 17 -27.00 2.82 -0.89
CA ALA A 17 -26.76 3.79 -1.96
C ALA A 17 -25.32 3.73 -2.47
N ALA A 18 -24.33 3.50 -1.57
CA ALA A 18 -22.97 3.09 -1.93
C ALA A 18 -22.95 1.63 -2.45
N ALA A 19 -23.91 0.80 -2.05
CA ALA A 19 -24.21 -0.55 -2.50
C ALA A 19 -25.17 -0.61 -3.72
N GLY A 20 -25.13 0.37 -4.58
CA GLY A 20 -25.43 0.11 -5.99
C GLY A 20 -24.52 -1.00 -6.56
N VAL A 21 -23.60 -1.49 -5.73
CA VAL A 21 -22.87 -2.75 -5.83
C VAL A 21 -23.33 -3.64 -4.67
N SER A 22 -24.13 -4.64 -4.94
CA SER A 22 -24.30 -5.79 -4.05
C SER A 22 -22.93 -6.26 -3.62
N LEU A 23 -22.56 -6.13 -2.33
CA LEU A 23 -21.26 -6.53 -1.76
C LEU A 23 -21.08 -8.07 -1.72
N ALA A 24 -22.03 -8.83 -2.23
CA ALA A 24 -21.86 -10.23 -2.53
C ALA A 24 -21.14 -10.34 -3.89
N GLY A 25 -19.83 -10.44 -3.87
CA GLY A 25 -19.00 -11.04 -4.92
C GLY A 25 -19.36 -10.75 -6.38
N GLN A 26 -19.69 -9.52 -6.77
CA GLN A 26 -19.82 -9.23 -8.19
C GLN A 26 -18.44 -9.39 -8.83
N PRO A 27 -18.29 -10.29 -9.81
CA PRO A 27 -17.04 -10.40 -10.53
C PRO A 27 -16.71 -9.04 -11.16
N PHE A 28 -15.46 -8.65 -11.07
CA PHE A 28 -14.98 -7.43 -11.71
C PHE A 28 -15.31 -7.49 -13.21
N LYS A 29 -16.17 -6.57 -13.70
CA LYS A 29 -16.64 -6.58 -15.09
C LYS A 29 -15.68 -5.78 -15.96
N PHE A 30 -15.10 -6.45 -16.95
CA PHE A 30 -14.34 -5.78 -17.99
C PHE A 30 -15.28 -5.13 -19.01
N ARG A 31 -14.91 -3.94 -19.54
CA ARG A 31 -15.61 -3.37 -20.68
C ARG A 31 -15.33 -4.17 -21.96
N ALA A 32 -16.22 -4.13 -22.92
CA ALA A 32 -15.93 -4.65 -24.27
C ALA A 32 -14.81 -3.80 -24.92
N LEU A 33 -13.85 -4.47 -25.56
CA LEU A 33 -12.68 -3.85 -26.20
C LEU A 33 -12.73 -4.13 -27.71
N ALA A 34 -12.36 -3.14 -28.52
CA ALA A 34 -12.07 -3.34 -29.93
C ALA A 34 -10.66 -3.98 -30.08
N PRO A 35 -10.36 -4.71 -31.16
CA PRO A 35 -9.03 -5.24 -31.42
C PRO A 35 -7.93 -4.16 -31.43
N SER A 36 -8.27 -2.94 -31.86
CA SER A 36 -7.37 -1.76 -31.83
C SER A 36 -7.02 -1.29 -30.44
N ASP A 37 -7.79 -1.68 -29.42
CA ASP A 37 -7.57 -1.28 -28.02
C ASP A 37 -6.57 -2.19 -27.30
N THR A 38 -5.87 -3.09 -28.02
CA THR A 38 -4.89 -3.98 -27.44
C THR A 38 -3.67 -3.19 -26.94
N VAL A 39 -3.34 -3.35 -25.65
CA VAL A 39 -2.10 -2.83 -25.05
C VAL A 39 -1.04 -3.92 -25.08
N ARG A 40 0.13 -3.56 -25.62
CA ARG A 40 1.30 -4.43 -25.69
C ARG A 40 2.31 -4.01 -24.62
N PHE A 41 2.62 -4.90 -23.71
CA PHE A 41 3.57 -4.58 -22.63
C PHE A 41 4.86 -5.41 -22.72
N GLY A 42 5.95 -4.83 -22.22
CA GLY A 42 7.19 -5.52 -21.91
C GLY A 42 7.26 -5.83 -20.41
N MET A 43 7.63 -7.07 -20.07
CA MET A 43 7.84 -7.46 -18.67
C MET A 43 9.32 -7.34 -18.30
N VAL A 44 9.65 -6.66 -17.19
CA VAL A 44 11.01 -6.57 -16.65
C VAL A 44 11.06 -7.10 -15.23
N GLY A 45 11.87 -8.15 -15.02
CA GLY A 45 11.91 -8.89 -13.78
C GLY A 45 10.79 -9.94 -13.68
N VAL A 46 11.15 -11.22 -13.88
CA VAL A 46 10.22 -12.36 -13.85
C VAL A 46 10.49 -13.20 -12.59
N GLY A 47 10.75 -12.51 -11.46
CA GLY A 47 10.86 -13.15 -10.15
C GLY A 47 9.50 -13.58 -9.60
N MET A 48 9.44 -13.90 -8.31
CA MET A 48 8.22 -14.38 -7.66
C MET A 48 7.02 -13.44 -7.89
N GLN A 49 7.17 -12.14 -7.62
CA GLN A 49 6.10 -11.16 -7.87
C GLN A 49 5.87 -10.95 -9.37
N GLY A 50 6.96 -10.80 -10.14
CA GLY A 50 6.86 -10.54 -11.57
C GLY A 50 6.21 -11.67 -12.37
N SER A 51 6.43 -12.95 -12.01
CA SER A 51 5.75 -14.09 -12.65
C SER A 51 4.23 -14.07 -12.37
N GLY A 52 3.82 -13.70 -11.15
CA GLY A 52 2.41 -13.50 -10.80
C GLY A 52 1.75 -12.37 -11.60
N LEU A 53 2.42 -11.20 -11.67
CA LEU A 53 1.95 -10.07 -12.46
C LEU A 53 1.85 -10.41 -13.95
N LEU A 54 2.86 -11.12 -14.50
CA LEU A 54 2.87 -11.57 -15.88
C LEU A 54 1.67 -12.48 -16.17
N GLY A 55 1.46 -13.50 -15.34
CA GLY A 55 0.36 -14.45 -15.46
C GLY A 55 -1.01 -13.78 -15.36
N THR A 56 -1.18 -12.82 -14.43
CA THR A 56 -2.43 -12.07 -14.29
C THR A 56 -2.64 -11.12 -15.47
N SER A 57 -1.60 -10.41 -15.92
CA SER A 57 -1.70 -9.43 -17.00
C SER A 57 -2.16 -10.05 -18.33
N ILE A 58 -1.63 -11.22 -18.71
CA ILE A 58 -2.00 -11.88 -19.98
C ILE A 58 -3.42 -12.46 -19.97
N GLN A 59 -4.05 -12.56 -18.80
CA GLN A 59 -5.46 -12.98 -18.67
C GLN A 59 -6.43 -11.80 -18.81
N LEU A 60 -5.91 -10.55 -18.81
CA LEU A 60 -6.75 -9.36 -18.96
C LEU A 60 -7.16 -9.16 -20.42
N PRO A 61 -8.41 -8.79 -20.71
CA PRO A 61 -8.87 -8.53 -22.07
C PRO A 61 -8.02 -7.45 -22.75
N GLY A 62 -7.61 -7.69 -24.00
CA GLY A 62 -6.86 -6.73 -24.81
C GLY A 62 -5.49 -6.37 -24.21
N VAL A 63 -4.83 -7.28 -23.51
CA VAL A 63 -3.47 -7.12 -22.99
C VAL A 63 -2.59 -8.24 -23.54
N THR A 64 -1.42 -7.89 -24.06
CA THR A 64 -0.49 -8.86 -24.68
C THR A 64 0.93 -8.59 -24.24
N CYS A 65 1.62 -9.63 -23.77
CA CYS A 65 3.06 -9.56 -23.51
C CYS A 65 3.85 -9.67 -24.82
N ALA A 66 4.63 -8.65 -25.12
CA ALA A 66 5.47 -8.59 -26.33
C ALA A 66 6.85 -9.20 -26.11
N GLY A 67 7.37 -9.19 -24.89
CA GLY A 67 8.65 -9.74 -24.53
C GLY A 67 8.93 -9.60 -23.05
N ALA A 68 9.95 -10.32 -22.56
CA ALA A 68 10.38 -10.27 -21.17
C ALA A 68 11.89 -10.09 -21.03
N ALA A 69 12.30 -9.36 -19.98
CA ALA A 69 13.70 -9.17 -19.65
C ALA A 69 13.97 -9.57 -18.19
N ASP A 70 15.05 -10.32 -17.97
CA ASP A 70 15.59 -10.64 -16.66
C ASP A 70 17.10 -10.91 -16.78
N LEU A 71 17.84 -10.63 -15.74
CA LEU A 71 19.30 -10.86 -15.75
C LEU A 71 19.67 -12.32 -15.46
N TYR A 72 18.71 -13.13 -14.97
CA TYR A 72 18.87 -14.55 -14.73
C TYR A 72 18.12 -15.39 -15.79
N ASP A 73 18.85 -16.26 -16.48
CA ASP A 73 18.34 -17.04 -17.63
C ASP A 73 17.19 -17.97 -17.28
N GLY A 74 17.17 -18.55 -16.08
CA GLY A 74 16.08 -19.41 -15.63
C GLY A 74 14.71 -18.72 -15.69
N ARG A 75 14.67 -17.38 -15.52
CA ARG A 75 13.45 -16.60 -15.62
C ARG A 75 13.02 -16.32 -17.06
N HIS A 76 13.92 -16.42 -18.03
CA HIS A 76 13.55 -16.42 -19.45
C HIS A 76 12.72 -17.68 -19.80
N THR A 77 13.13 -18.83 -19.28
CA THR A 77 12.39 -20.09 -19.43
C THR A 77 11.01 -19.96 -18.77
N LEU A 78 10.96 -19.48 -17.52
CA LEU A 78 9.70 -19.28 -16.80
C LEU A 78 8.75 -18.33 -17.55
N ALA A 79 9.24 -17.22 -18.10
CA ALA A 79 8.42 -16.29 -18.87
C ALA A 79 7.80 -16.95 -20.11
N LYS A 80 8.57 -17.81 -20.81
CA LYS A 80 8.09 -18.56 -21.96
C LYS A 80 7.03 -19.60 -21.58
N GLU A 81 7.20 -20.27 -20.45
CA GLU A 81 6.21 -21.22 -19.91
C GLU A 81 4.89 -20.54 -19.56
N ILE A 82 4.95 -19.32 -18.98
CA ILE A 82 3.76 -18.55 -18.62
C ILE A 82 3.02 -17.99 -19.84
N VAL A 83 3.74 -17.46 -20.83
CA VAL A 83 3.13 -16.72 -21.95
C VAL A 83 3.01 -17.59 -23.21
N ARG A 84 4.13 -17.99 -23.79
CA ARG A 84 4.25 -18.87 -24.97
C ARG A 84 5.71 -19.22 -25.23
N PRO A 85 5.99 -20.39 -25.87
CA PRO A 85 7.37 -20.88 -26.07
C PRO A 85 8.29 -19.96 -26.90
N ASP A 86 7.72 -19.22 -27.84
CA ASP A 86 8.43 -18.30 -28.74
C ASP A 86 8.50 -16.85 -28.24
N LEU A 87 8.14 -16.59 -26.97
CA LEU A 87 8.23 -15.25 -26.39
C LEU A 87 9.66 -14.73 -26.50
N PRO A 88 9.88 -13.52 -27.07
CA PRO A 88 11.20 -12.87 -27.04
C PRO A 88 11.64 -12.61 -25.59
N THR A 89 12.84 -13.07 -25.26
CA THR A 89 13.45 -12.84 -23.93
C THR A 89 14.86 -12.30 -24.06
N THR A 90 15.31 -11.50 -23.09
CA THR A 90 16.62 -10.86 -23.13
C THR A 90 17.13 -10.54 -21.72
N ARG A 91 18.47 -10.48 -21.53
CA ARG A 91 19.05 -9.88 -20.32
C ARG A 91 19.04 -8.35 -20.37
N GLU A 92 19.03 -7.75 -21.58
CA GLU A 92 19.07 -6.29 -21.79
C GLU A 92 17.66 -5.71 -21.94
N TYR A 93 17.12 -5.17 -20.86
CA TYR A 93 15.75 -4.64 -20.83
C TYR A 93 15.53 -3.42 -21.75
N ARG A 94 16.60 -2.67 -22.11
CA ARG A 94 16.50 -1.53 -23.02
C ARG A 94 16.00 -1.93 -24.41
N ARG A 95 16.18 -3.18 -24.81
CA ARG A 95 15.57 -3.70 -26.04
C ARG A 95 14.05 -3.62 -26.02
N LEU A 96 13.42 -3.77 -24.84
CA LEU A 96 11.97 -3.58 -24.69
C LEU A 96 11.59 -2.09 -24.73
N LEU A 97 12.46 -1.20 -24.24
CA LEU A 97 12.24 0.25 -24.29
C LEU A 97 12.37 0.78 -25.73
N ASP A 98 13.27 0.24 -26.52
CA ASP A 98 13.52 0.63 -27.90
C ASP A 98 12.45 0.11 -28.87
N ASP A 99 11.75 -0.97 -28.51
CA ASP A 99 10.68 -1.55 -29.33
C ASP A 99 9.45 -0.62 -29.37
N LYS A 100 9.20 -0.03 -30.54
CA LYS A 100 8.09 0.91 -30.76
C LYS A 100 6.73 0.23 -30.74
N THR A 101 6.65 -1.09 -30.78
CA THR A 101 5.40 -1.85 -30.70
C THR A 101 4.98 -2.12 -29.25
N ILE A 102 5.81 -1.79 -28.26
CA ILE A 102 5.52 -1.89 -26.84
C ILE A 102 5.00 -0.54 -26.35
N ASP A 103 3.80 -0.52 -25.74
CA ASP A 103 3.15 0.69 -25.23
C ASP A 103 3.64 1.03 -23.81
N CYS A 104 3.83 0.02 -22.97
CA CYS A 104 4.17 0.19 -21.56
C CYS A 104 5.06 -0.94 -21.02
N ILE A 105 5.63 -0.70 -19.85
CA ILE A 105 6.45 -1.67 -19.11
C ILE A 105 5.73 -2.06 -17.83
N VAL A 106 5.77 -3.35 -17.49
CA VAL A 106 5.46 -3.87 -16.16
C VAL A 106 6.77 -4.30 -15.52
N ALA A 107 7.17 -3.65 -14.44
CA ALA A 107 8.47 -3.87 -13.81
C ALA A 107 8.33 -4.37 -12.37
N ALA A 108 8.95 -5.52 -12.08
CA ALA A 108 9.05 -6.14 -10.77
C ALA A 108 10.49 -6.55 -10.47
N VAL A 109 11.32 -5.54 -10.31
CA VAL A 109 12.75 -5.64 -10.05
C VAL A 109 13.05 -5.34 -8.57
N PRO A 110 14.27 -5.65 -8.04
CA PRO A 110 14.67 -5.21 -6.70
C PRO A 110 14.67 -3.68 -6.54
N ASP A 111 14.43 -3.20 -5.31
CA ASP A 111 14.20 -1.77 -5.03
C ASP A 111 15.29 -0.84 -5.57
N HIS A 112 16.56 -1.25 -5.51
CA HIS A 112 17.72 -0.47 -6.00
C HIS A 112 17.74 -0.27 -7.53
N TRP A 113 16.84 -0.93 -8.28
CA TRP A 113 16.64 -0.76 -9.72
C TRP A 113 15.52 0.21 -10.07
N HIS A 114 14.60 0.50 -9.13
CA HIS A 114 13.33 1.19 -9.42
C HIS A 114 13.54 2.56 -10.08
N ARG A 115 14.42 3.40 -9.51
CA ARG A 115 14.72 4.72 -10.08
C ARG A 115 15.19 4.63 -11.54
N ARG A 116 16.19 3.81 -11.81
CA ARG A 116 16.75 3.64 -13.17
C ARG A 116 15.67 3.15 -14.13
N MET A 117 14.91 2.13 -13.72
CA MET A 117 13.84 1.55 -14.52
C MET A 117 12.79 2.60 -14.90
N VAL A 118 12.30 3.36 -13.94
CA VAL A 118 11.27 4.39 -14.19
C VAL A 118 11.83 5.51 -15.08
N VAL A 119 12.98 6.09 -14.73
CA VAL A 119 13.55 7.21 -15.48
C VAL A 119 13.83 6.82 -16.93
N GLU A 120 14.41 5.65 -17.19
CA GLU A 120 14.69 5.20 -18.54
C GLU A 120 13.42 4.84 -19.33
N ALA A 121 12.42 4.20 -18.68
CA ALA A 121 11.17 3.86 -19.35
C ALA A 121 10.40 5.11 -19.79
N VAL A 122 10.21 6.09 -18.90
CA VAL A 122 9.47 7.32 -19.25
C VAL A 122 10.23 8.19 -20.25
N SER A 123 11.58 8.17 -20.21
CA SER A 123 12.42 8.86 -21.20
C SER A 123 12.33 8.21 -22.60
N ALA A 124 12.14 6.90 -22.65
CA ALA A 124 11.89 6.16 -23.89
C ALA A 124 10.45 6.31 -24.42
N GLY A 125 9.60 7.06 -23.70
CA GLY A 125 8.21 7.30 -24.04
C GLY A 125 7.26 6.17 -23.63
N LYS A 126 7.66 5.28 -22.70
CA LYS A 126 6.83 4.19 -22.20
C LYS A 126 6.08 4.62 -20.94
N ASP A 127 4.82 4.22 -20.82
CA ASP A 127 4.14 4.20 -19.54
C ASP A 127 4.66 3.03 -18.70
N ILE A 128 4.57 3.11 -17.36
CA ILE A 128 5.17 2.09 -16.51
C ILE A 128 4.32 1.74 -15.29
N TYR A 129 4.17 0.45 -15.04
CA TYR A 129 3.79 -0.10 -13.75
C TYR A 129 5.07 -0.52 -13.03
N ILE A 130 5.31 -0.01 -11.84
CA ILE A 130 6.47 -0.34 -11.01
C ILE A 130 6.01 -0.95 -9.69
N GLU A 131 6.59 -2.07 -9.27
CA GLU A 131 6.27 -2.65 -7.96
C GLU A 131 6.62 -1.72 -6.80
N LYS A 132 5.92 -1.94 -5.69
CA LYS A 132 6.21 -1.26 -4.42
C LYS A 132 7.48 -1.82 -3.75
N PRO A 133 8.15 -1.05 -2.88
CA PRO A 133 7.98 0.38 -2.67
C PRO A 133 8.43 1.16 -3.91
N MET A 134 7.79 2.29 -4.20
CA MET A 134 8.10 3.03 -5.44
C MET A 134 9.61 3.30 -5.60
N SER A 135 10.32 3.60 -4.53
CA SER A 135 11.73 3.98 -4.56
C SER A 135 12.57 3.30 -3.47
N HIS A 136 13.87 3.19 -3.69
CA HIS A 136 14.84 2.66 -2.73
C HIS A 136 15.27 3.71 -1.69
N THR A 137 15.33 4.98 -2.09
CA THR A 137 15.63 6.12 -1.23
C THR A 137 14.64 7.27 -1.44
N ALA A 138 14.56 8.21 -0.50
CA ALA A 138 13.76 9.42 -0.65
C ALA A 138 14.19 10.24 -1.88
N ALA A 139 15.50 10.38 -2.11
CA ALA A 139 16.04 11.09 -3.26
C ALA A 139 15.68 10.43 -4.60
N ASP A 140 15.68 9.09 -4.66
CA ASP A 140 15.23 8.36 -5.83
C ASP A 140 13.77 8.65 -6.13
N GLY A 141 12.92 8.68 -5.09
CA GLY A 141 11.51 9.00 -5.23
C GLY A 141 11.29 10.39 -5.81
N VAL A 142 12.01 11.40 -5.33
CA VAL A 142 11.96 12.77 -5.90
C VAL A 142 12.34 12.76 -7.38
N ALA A 143 13.45 12.11 -7.73
CA ALA A 143 13.90 12.02 -9.13
C ALA A 143 12.88 11.32 -10.05
N MET A 144 12.20 10.28 -9.53
CA MET A 144 11.16 9.58 -10.28
C MET A 144 9.92 10.46 -10.49
N VAL A 145 9.49 11.19 -9.45
CA VAL A 145 8.38 12.16 -9.57
C VAL A 145 8.68 13.21 -10.64
N ASP A 146 9.88 13.77 -10.63
CA ASP A 146 10.29 14.79 -11.61
C ASP A 146 10.33 14.24 -13.04
N ALA A 147 10.89 13.04 -13.22
CA ALA A 147 10.97 12.39 -14.53
C ALA A 147 9.59 12.09 -15.12
N VAL A 148 8.68 11.54 -14.30
CA VAL A 148 7.30 11.22 -14.73
C VAL A 148 6.53 12.49 -15.06
N LYS A 149 6.58 13.53 -14.21
CA LYS A 149 5.93 14.82 -14.46
C LYS A 149 6.45 15.48 -15.74
N LYS A 150 7.76 15.45 -15.96
CA LYS A 150 8.39 16.01 -17.16
C LYS A 150 8.00 15.28 -18.44
N SER A 151 7.88 13.96 -18.39
CA SER A 151 7.58 13.13 -19.57
C SER A 151 6.10 13.10 -19.93
N GLY A 152 5.19 13.38 -18.98
CA GLY A 152 3.75 13.19 -19.13
C GLY A 152 3.33 11.73 -19.31
N ARG A 153 4.23 10.79 -18.98
CA ARG A 153 3.91 9.34 -19.02
C ARG A 153 3.13 8.93 -17.78
N ILE A 154 2.36 7.86 -17.93
CA ILE A 154 1.63 7.27 -16.82
C ILE A 154 2.59 6.37 -16.03
N LEU A 155 2.59 6.55 -14.71
CA LEU A 155 3.18 5.61 -13.77
C LEU A 155 2.12 5.19 -12.78
N GLN A 156 2.00 3.86 -12.56
CA GLN A 156 1.24 3.29 -11.45
C GLN A 156 2.16 2.46 -10.57
N VAL A 157 2.02 2.64 -9.26
CA VAL A 157 2.75 1.84 -8.26
C VAL A 157 1.97 0.58 -7.90
N GLY A 158 2.65 -0.51 -7.66
CA GLY A 158 2.08 -1.84 -7.41
C GLY A 158 1.64 -2.08 -5.96
N SER A 159 0.93 -1.13 -5.34
CA SER A 159 0.33 -1.33 -4.01
C SER A 159 -1.14 -1.72 -4.16
N GLN A 160 -1.40 -2.99 -4.43
CA GLN A 160 -2.71 -3.51 -4.85
C GLN A 160 -3.85 -3.16 -3.88
N ARG A 161 -3.56 -2.96 -2.58
CA ARG A 161 -4.56 -2.63 -1.54
C ARG A 161 -5.43 -1.40 -1.84
N VAL A 162 -4.92 -0.42 -2.58
CA VAL A 162 -5.72 0.76 -3.00
C VAL A 162 -6.83 0.40 -4.00
N SER A 163 -6.80 -0.81 -4.58
CA SER A 163 -7.84 -1.36 -5.45
C SER A 163 -8.80 -2.33 -4.73
N SER A 164 -8.64 -2.50 -3.41
CA SER A 164 -9.52 -3.34 -2.59
C SER A 164 -10.91 -2.71 -2.44
N GLN A 165 -11.96 -3.52 -2.66
CA GLN A 165 -13.34 -3.10 -2.44
C GLN A 165 -13.60 -2.73 -0.97
N ILE A 166 -12.95 -3.43 -0.03
CA ILE A 166 -13.07 -3.14 1.40
C ILE A 166 -12.41 -1.81 1.75
N CYS A 167 -11.23 -1.52 1.20
CA CYS A 167 -10.58 -0.21 1.41
C CYS A 167 -11.40 0.93 0.77
N ALA A 168 -11.99 0.71 -0.40
CA ALA A 168 -12.90 1.68 -1.01
C ALA A 168 -14.14 1.94 -0.13
N LYS A 169 -14.75 0.87 0.42
CA LYS A 169 -15.87 1.00 1.37
C LYS A 169 -15.47 1.75 2.63
N ALA A 170 -14.29 1.45 3.20
CA ALA A 170 -13.76 2.18 4.35
C ALA A 170 -13.60 3.67 4.05
N LYS A 171 -13.02 4.00 2.89
CA LYS A 171 -12.87 5.39 2.40
C LYS A 171 -14.22 6.13 2.35
N ASP A 172 -15.24 5.49 1.77
CA ASP A 172 -16.56 6.08 1.66
C ASP A 172 -17.18 6.35 3.04
N MET A 173 -17.07 5.40 3.98
CA MET A 173 -17.58 5.54 5.34
C MET A 173 -16.88 6.69 6.11
N ILE A 174 -15.56 6.79 5.96
CA ILE A 174 -14.77 7.88 6.55
C ILE A 174 -15.17 9.23 5.95
N ALA A 175 -15.27 9.31 4.62
CA ALA A 175 -15.66 10.53 3.91
C ALA A 175 -17.07 11.00 4.26
N GLN A 176 -17.98 10.08 4.61
CA GLN A 176 -19.33 10.38 5.11
C GLN A 176 -19.33 10.84 6.57
N GLY A 177 -18.19 10.88 7.25
CA GLY A 177 -18.07 11.35 8.62
C GLY A 177 -18.52 10.34 9.69
N MET A 178 -18.66 9.07 9.36
CA MET A 178 -19.17 8.04 10.29
C MET A 178 -18.28 7.83 11.52
N LEU A 179 -16.99 8.12 11.43
CA LEU A 179 -16.07 8.03 12.57
C LEU A 179 -16.03 9.33 13.40
N GLY A 180 -16.59 10.43 12.92
CA GLY A 180 -16.42 11.75 13.53
C GLY A 180 -14.99 12.27 13.38
N ASP A 181 -14.46 12.93 14.43
CA ASP A 181 -13.08 13.40 14.42
C ASP A 181 -12.12 12.22 14.63
N LEU A 182 -11.18 12.02 13.71
CA LEU A 182 -10.18 10.95 13.83
C LEU A 182 -9.23 11.23 14.99
N THR A 183 -8.95 10.20 15.79
CA THR A 183 -8.14 10.31 17.02
C THR A 183 -6.85 9.52 16.96
N LEU A 184 -6.84 8.35 16.33
CA LEU A 184 -5.68 7.48 16.22
C LEU A 184 -5.88 6.51 15.05
N VAL A 185 -4.81 6.21 14.33
CA VAL A 185 -4.75 5.09 13.37
C VAL A 185 -3.68 4.10 13.79
N GLU A 186 -4.04 2.83 13.80
CA GLU A 186 -3.11 1.73 14.03
C GLU A 186 -3.11 0.79 12.82
N GLY A 187 -1.95 0.20 12.53
CA GLY A 187 -1.82 -0.87 11.55
C GLY A 187 -0.74 -1.86 11.95
N TRP A 188 -0.96 -3.13 11.62
CA TRP A 188 0.03 -4.17 11.89
C TRP A 188 -0.03 -5.31 10.90
N LEU A 189 1.13 -5.95 10.74
CA LEU A 189 1.31 -7.17 9.98
C LEU A 189 2.43 -7.99 10.62
N GLY A 190 2.22 -9.28 10.77
CA GLY A 190 3.23 -10.20 11.26
C GLY A 190 3.28 -11.50 10.48
N ARG A 191 4.46 -12.07 10.40
CA ARG A 191 4.75 -13.37 9.78
C ARG A 191 5.71 -14.15 10.69
N ASN A 192 5.65 -15.47 10.71
CA ASN A 192 6.58 -16.26 11.53
C ASN A 192 6.97 -17.55 10.79
N ASP A 193 7.31 -17.43 9.53
CA ASP A 193 7.78 -18.53 8.70
C ASP A 193 8.97 -18.08 7.83
N PRO A 194 9.81 -19.01 7.36
CA PRO A 194 10.98 -18.67 6.56
C PRO A 194 10.64 -17.92 5.27
N THR A 195 9.56 -18.29 4.59
CA THR A 195 9.11 -17.63 3.36
C THR A 195 8.70 -16.18 3.65
N GLY A 196 7.90 -15.98 4.71
CA GLY A 196 7.47 -14.65 5.16
C GLY A 196 8.62 -13.76 5.62
N ALA A 197 9.74 -14.34 6.03
CA ALA A 197 10.97 -13.64 6.43
C ALA A 197 12.01 -13.53 5.30
N TRP A 198 11.61 -13.88 4.06
CA TRP A 198 12.45 -13.85 2.84
C TRP A 198 13.64 -14.81 2.85
N GLU A 199 13.58 -15.91 3.63
CA GLU A 199 14.56 -16.98 3.63
C GLU A 199 14.47 -17.84 2.34
N TYR A 200 14.39 -17.17 1.18
CA TYR A 200 14.23 -17.85 -0.11
C TYR A 200 15.49 -18.62 -0.49
N PRO A 201 15.35 -19.87 -0.95
CA PRO A 201 16.47 -20.60 -1.49
C PRO A 201 16.92 -19.97 -2.82
N PRO A 202 18.24 -19.81 -3.04
CA PRO A 202 18.73 -19.42 -4.34
C PRO A 202 18.46 -20.52 -5.38
N PRO A 203 18.27 -20.16 -6.67
CA PRO A 203 18.15 -21.14 -7.73
C PRO A 203 19.37 -22.07 -7.76
N PRO A 204 19.19 -23.40 -7.92
CA PRO A 204 20.29 -24.37 -7.83
C PRO A 204 21.33 -24.25 -8.96
N ASP A 205 20.95 -23.67 -10.09
CA ASP A 205 21.84 -23.42 -11.26
C ASP A 205 22.44 -22.01 -11.27
N LEU A 206 22.23 -21.22 -10.19
CA LEU A 206 22.69 -19.84 -10.12
C LEU A 206 24.22 -19.76 -10.18
N SER A 207 24.75 -19.05 -11.16
CA SER A 207 26.17 -18.87 -11.39
C SER A 207 26.42 -17.64 -12.25
N LEU A 208 27.69 -17.22 -12.38
CA LEU A 208 28.07 -16.12 -13.29
C LEU A 208 27.80 -16.43 -14.77
N LYS A 209 27.52 -17.70 -15.13
CA LYS A 209 27.10 -18.07 -16.48
C LYS A 209 25.61 -17.83 -16.73
N THR A 210 24.79 -18.08 -15.69
CA THR A 210 23.33 -18.01 -15.77
C THR A 210 22.77 -16.68 -15.29
N LEU A 211 23.56 -15.88 -14.57
CA LEU A 211 23.19 -14.56 -14.03
C LEU A 211 24.23 -13.51 -14.42
N ASP A 212 23.77 -12.39 -14.97
CA ASP A 212 24.61 -11.18 -15.11
C ASP A 212 24.65 -10.44 -13.75
N TRP A 213 25.55 -10.91 -12.87
CA TRP A 213 25.68 -10.41 -11.52
C TRP A 213 26.18 -8.97 -11.46
N ASP A 214 27.11 -8.59 -12.34
CA ASP A 214 27.66 -7.23 -12.35
C ASP A 214 26.58 -6.20 -12.71
N THR A 215 25.78 -6.49 -13.72
CA THR A 215 24.63 -5.65 -14.07
C THR A 215 23.57 -5.66 -12.96
N TRP A 216 23.31 -6.84 -12.35
CA TRP A 216 22.29 -6.97 -11.31
C TRP A 216 22.57 -6.06 -10.10
N GLN A 217 23.82 -5.86 -9.72
CA GLN A 217 24.21 -4.98 -8.62
C GLN A 217 23.93 -3.49 -8.89
N ASN A 218 23.71 -3.11 -10.16
CA ASN A 218 23.44 -1.72 -10.56
C ASN A 218 24.52 -0.75 -10.04
N ASP A 219 24.13 0.33 -9.36
CA ASP A 219 25.01 1.37 -8.81
C ASP A 219 25.54 1.04 -7.39
N VAL A 220 25.18 -0.12 -6.84
CA VAL A 220 25.68 -0.59 -5.54
C VAL A 220 27.16 -0.99 -5.66
N PRO A 221 27.98 -0.78 -4.63
CA PRO A 221 29.38 -1.22 -4.63
C PRO A 221 29.51 -2.70 -4.97
N LYS A 222 30.37 -2.99 -5.95
CA LYS A 222 30.50 -4.34 -6.51
C LYS A 222 31.09 -5.32 -5.50
N ARG A 223 30.51 -6.51 -5.46
CA ARG A 223 30.99 -7.67 -4.68
C ARG A 223 30.89 -8.95 -5.49
N SER A 224 31.61 -9.97 -5.09
CA SER A 224 31.49 -11.32 -5.66
C SER A 224 30.06 -11.84 -5.54
N LEU A 225 29.68 -12.71 -6.45
CA LEU A 225 28.34 -13.34 -6.41
C LEU A 225 28.12 -14.06 -5.09
N ASP A 226 27.06 -13.64 -4.40
CA ASP A 226 26.50 -14.34 -3.26
C ASP A 226 25.06 -14.76 -3.62
N PRO A 227 24.79 -16.08 -3.79
CA PRO A 227 23.48 -16.57 -4.14
C PRO A 227 22.38 -16.18 -3.14
N ASN A 228 22.71 -16.07 -1.85
CA ASN A 228 21.75 -15.66 -0.84
C ASN A 228 21.37 -14.19 -0.98
N ILE A 229 22.31 -13.31 -1.29
CA ILE A 229 22.00 -11.90 -1.56
C ILE A 229 21.07 -11.78 -2.76
N PHE A 230 21.32 -12.52 -3.85
CA PHE A 230 20.43 -12.52 -5.01
C PHE A 230 19.01 -12.97 -4.64
N ALA A 231 18.86 -14.08 -3.92
CA ALA A 231 17.55 -14.63 -3.54
C ALA A 231 16.83 -13.79 -2.47
N ARG A 232 17.59 -13.20 -1.53
CA ARG A 232 17.09 -12.56 -0.31
C ARG A 232 17.42 -11.06 -0.24
N TRP A 233 17.51 -10.38 -1.37
CA TRP A 233 17.96 -8.99 -1.49
C TRP A 233 17.22 -8.01 -0.55
N ARG A 234 15.99 -8.30 -0.18
CA ARG A 234 15.20 -7.52 0.79
C ARG A 234 15.84 -7.45 2.18
N CYS A 235 16.69 -8.40 2.51
CA CYS A 235 17.36 -8.48 3.82
C CYS A 235 18.54 -7.50 3.95
N TRP A 236 19.00 -6.89 2.85
CA TRP A 236 20.16 -5.97 2.84
C TRP A 236 19.77 -4.59 2.34
N LYS A 237 20.09 -3.56 3.14
CA LYS A 237 19.77 -2.15 2.86
C LYS A 237 20.37 -1.63 1.55
N GLU A 238 21.42 -2.27 1.04
CA GLU A 238 22.07 -1.92 -0.21
C GLU A 238 21.20 -2.23 -1.43
N TYR A 239 20.27 -3.18 -1.31
CA TYR A 239 19.44 -3.68 -2.41
C TYR A 239 17.95 -3.50 -2.18
N GLY A 240 17.53 -3.42 -0.92
CA GLY A 240 16.13 -3.32 -0.53
C GLY A 240 15.89 -2.43 0.69
N THR A 241 14.65 -2.17 0.97
CA THR A 241 14.18 -1.30 2.04
C THR A 241 13.70 -2.06 3.29
N GLY A 242 13.90 -3.39 3.30
CA GLY A 242 13.53 -4.26 4.41
C GLY A 242 12.03 -4.27 4.69
N VAL A 243 11.65 -4.57 5.94
CA VAL A 243 10.24 -4.66 6.34
C VAL A 243 9.50 -3.33 6.16
N ALA A 244 10.18 -2.19 6.26
CA ALA A 244 9.54 -0.89 6.08
C ALA A 244 9.06 -0.71 4.62
N GLY A 245 9.94 -0.87 3.63
CA GLY A 245 9.53 -0.70 2.23
C GLY A 245 8.73 -1.88 1.68
N ASP A 246 9.01 -3.12 2.12
CA ASP A 246 8.30 -4.27 1.54
C ASP A 246 6.91 -4.53 2.15
N LEU A 247 6.73 -4.29 3.46
CA LEU A 247 5.51 -4.60 4.18
C LEU A 247 4.78 -3.37 4.73
N LEU A 248 5.50 -2.44 5.38
CA LEU A 248 4.87 -1.24 5.93
C LEU A 248 4.22 -0.39 4.84
N VAL A 249 4.79 -0.38 3.63
CA VAL A 249 4.24 0.35 2.48
C VAL A 249 2.79 -0.08 2.16
N HIS A 250 2.43 -1.35 2.34
CA HIS A 250 1.04 -1.80 2.17
C HIS A 250 0.12 -1.16 3.19
N LEU A 251 0.56 -1.13 4.46
CA LEU A 251 -0.20 -0.48 5.54
C LEU A 251 -0.32 1.04 5.32
N ILE A 252 0.75 1.70 4.86
CA ILE A 252 0.74 3.14 4.61
C ILE A 252 -0.14 3.48 3.40
N SER A 253 0.05 2.83 2.25
CA SER A 253 -0.74 3.12 1.04
C SER A 253 -2.24 2.83 1.25
N GLY A 254 -2.56 1.71 1.91
CA GLY A 254 -3.94 1.39 2.27
C GLY A 254 -4.56 2.44 3.22
N MET A 255 -3.85 2.84 4.25
CA MET A 255 -4.27 3.90 5.18
C MET A 255 -4.46 5.23 4.45
N GLN A 256 -3.46 5.70 3.69
CA GLN A 256 -3.54 6.96 2.94
C GLN A 256 -4.74 6.96 1.97
N PHE A 257 -4.98 5.83 1.30
CA PHE A 257 -6.14 5.68 0.42
C PHE A 257 -7.46 5.78 1.18
N MET A 258 -7.61 5.05 2.28
CA MET A 258 -8.84 5.06 3.09
C MET A 258 -9.13 6.44 3.70
N LEU A 259 -8.09 7.13 4.17
CA LEU A 259 -8.22 8.47 4.77
C LEU A 259 -8.31 9.59 3.73
N GLY A 260 -8.03 9.32 2.45
CA GLY A 260 -7.94 10.35 1.41
C GLY A 260 -6.74 11.29 1.59
N ILE A 261 -5.67 10.83 2.23
CA ILE A 261 -4.43 11.58 2.46
C ILE A 261 -3.49 11.33 1.28
N ASN A 262 -2.94 12.40 0.68
CA ASN A 262 -1.91 12.32 -0.34
C ASN A 262 -0.75 13.26 -0.02
N GLU A 263 -0.21 13.10 1.19
CA GLU A 263 0.95 13.84 1.69
C GLU A 263 1.83 12.91 2.54
N PRO A 264 3.13 13.18 2.66
CA PRO A 264 4.00 12.42 3.54
C PRO A 264 3.70 12.74 5.01
N PRO A 265 4.15 11.89 5.96
CA PRO A 265 4.09 12.24 7.38
C PRO A 265 5.00 13.43 7.66
N LYS A 266 4.59 14.28 8.59
CA LYS A 266 5.42 15.40 9.08
C LYS A 266 6.63 14.90 9.87
N GLN A 267 6.44 13.83 10.64
CA GLN A 267 7.39 13.31 11.60
C GLN A 267 7.28 11.79 11.70
N ALA A 268 8.41 11.12 11.95
CA ALA A 268 8.47 9.70 12.26
C ALA A 268 9.45 9.42 13.40
N ALA A 269 9.07 8.49 14.29
CA ALA A 269 9.91 7.94 15.32
C ALA A 269 9.80 6.41 15.31
N SER A 270 10.93 5.70 15.27
CA SER A 270 10.94 4.25 15.08
C SER A 270 11.79 3.51 16.08
N MET A 271 11.33 2.32 16.44
CA MET A 271 12.08 1.32 17.23
C MET A 271 11.97 -0.05 16.55
N GLY A 272 12.98 -0.89 16.75
CA GLY A 272 12.98 -2.23 16.16
C GLY A 272 14.28 -2.98 16.40
N GLY A 273 14.56 -3.93 15.54
CA GLY A 273 15.81 -4.69 15.56
C GLY A 273 15.72 -6.03 14.87
N ILE A 274 16.86 -6.70 14.76
CA ILE A 274 16.95 -8.11 14.35
C ILE A 274 16.71 -8.96 15.59
N ARG A 275 15.53 -9.57 15.70
CA ARG A 275 15.09 -10.30 16.89
C ARG A 275 15.04 -11.81 16.65
N ARG A 276 14.50 -12.22 15.52
CA ARG A 276 14.23 -13.61 15.18
C ARG A 276 15.21 -14.18 14.15
N TRP A 277 15.40 -13.49 13.00
CA TRP A 277 16.11 -14.01 11.84
C TRP A 277 17.55 -13.50 11.80
N LYS A 278 18.49 -14.30 12.34
CA LYS A 278 19.90 -13.94 12.49
C LYS A 278 20.75 -14.56 11.37
N ASP A 279 20.35 -14.34 10.13
CA ASP A 279 20.91 -14.90 8.90
C ASP A 279 22.00 -14.03 8.24
N GLY A 280 22.46 -12.99 8.94
CA GLY A 280 23.43 -12.03 8.44
C GLY A 280 22.81 -10.76 7.84
N ARG A 281 21.47 -10.67 7.80
CA ARG A 281 20.76 -9.46 7.35
C ARG A 281 21.16 -8.21 8.13
N ASN A 282 21.11 -7.06 7.45
CA ASN A 282 21.34 -5.77 8.11
C ASN A 282 20.04 -4.92 8.22
N MET A 283 18.92 -5.43 7.70
CA MET A 283 17.60 -4.83 7.88
C MET A 283 16.89 -5.47 9.08
N PRO A 284 16.11 -4.69 9.88
CA PRO A 284 15.38 -5.20 11.03
C PRO A 284 14.28 -6.19 10.58
N ASP A 285 13.97 -7.17 11.43
CA ASP A 285 12.85 -8.10 11.27
C ASP A 285 11.66 -7.74 12.19
N VAL A 286 11.86 -6.82 13.14
CA VAL A 286 10.83 -6.17 13.93
C VAL A 286 10.96 -4.67 13.80
N HIS A 287 9.86 -4.00 13.46
CA HIS A 287 9.84 -2.56 13.23
C HIS A 287 8.51 -1.96 13.71
N ALA A 288 8.59 -0.95 14.56
CA ALA A 288 7.44 -0.19 15.04
C ALA A 288 7.71 1.31 14.84
N THR A 289 6.76 2.00 14.25
CA THR A 289 6.90 3.43 13.92
C THR A 289 5.65 4.20 14.30
N MET A 290 5.87 5.35 14.92
CA MET A 290 4.84 6.37 15.12
C MET A 290 5.07 7.53 14.16
N TYR A 291 3.97 8.04 13.59
CA TYR A 291 3.97 9.19 12.69
C TYR A 291 2.98 10.24 13.14
N TYR A 292 3.17 11.47 12.66
CA TYR A 292 2.15 12.51 12.61
C TYR A 292 1.80 12.86 11.18
N TYR A 293 0.50 12.87 10.86
CA TYR A 293 -0.03 13.18 9.53
C TYR A 293 -1.00 14.37 9.56
N GLY A 294 -1.04 15.08 8.44
CA GLY A 294 -2.05 16.09 8.17
C GLY A 294 -1.98 17.35 9.05
N ALA A 295 -2.94 18.24 8.82
CA ALA A 295 -3.03 19.51 9.56
C ALA A 295 -3.39 19.34 11.04
N THR A 296 -4.02 18.23 11.41
CA THR A 296 -4.47 17.91 12.78
C THR A 296 -3.44 17.14 13.58
N ASP A 297 -2.24 16.88 13.02
CA ASP A 297 -1.21 16.02 13.63
C ASP A 297 -1.76 14.66 14.06
N LEU A 298 -2.55 14.03 13.17
CA LEU A 298 -3.15 12.71 13.42
C LEU A 298 -2.05 11.70 13.77
N PRO A 299 -2.07 11.11 14.98
CA PRO A 299 -1.12 10.07 15.33
C PRO A 299 -1.44 8.77 14.59
N VAL A 300 -0.40 8.17 14.01
CA VAL A 300 -0.47 6.89 13.29
C VAL A 300 0.58 5.97 13.87
N TYR A 301 0.19 4.77 14.27
CA TYR A 301 1.08 3.76 14.82
C TYR A 301 1.07 2.51 13.95
N MET A 302 2.22 2.19 13.38
CA MET A 302 2.40 1.02 12.49
C MET A 302 3.45 0.07 13.08
N ARG A 303 3.19 -1.24 13.03
CA ARG A 303 4.11 -2.25 13.56
C ARG A 303 4.19 -3.48 12.68
N LEU A 304 5.40 -3.97 12.51
CA LEU A 304 5.75 -5.15 11.74
C LEU A 304 6.56 -6.11 12.59
N ASN A 305 6.29 -7.40 12.47
CA ASN A 305 7.02 -8.42 13.22
C ASN A 305 7.13 -9.72 12.39
N LEU A 306 8.34 -10.06 11.95
CA LEU A 306 8.60 -11.31 11.25
C LEU A 306 8.87 -12.50 12.21
N GLY A 307 8.73 -12.28 13.50
CA GLY A 307 8.86 -13.33 14.53
C GLY A 307 7.54 -13.75 15.17
N THR A 308 6.40 -13.18 14.72
CA THR A 308 5.07 -13.52 15.24
C THR A 308 4.04 -13.37 14.12
N GLU A 309 3.24 -14.40 13.90
CA GLU A 309 2.15 -14.36 12.94
C GLU A 309 1.02 -13.47 13.46
N MET A 310 0.64 -12.48 12.65
CA MET A 310 -0.49 -11.58 12.88
C MET A 310 -1.11 -11.23 11.51
N PRO A 311 -2.44 -11.20 11.38
CA PRO A 311 -3.06 -10.77 10.14
C PRO A 311 -2.71 -9.31 9.83
N GLU A 312 -2.71 -8.95 8.55
CA GLU A 312 -2.71 -7.54 8.15
C GLU A 312 -4.00 -6.91 8.65
N GLN A 313 -3.87 -5.85 9.44
CA GLN A 313 -5.03 -5.16 10.00
C GLN A 313 -4.78 -3.67 10.18
N TYR A 314 -5.87 -2.92 10.00
CA TYR A 314 -5.98 -1.50 10.35
C TYR A 314 -7.05 -1.34 11.42
N ARG A 315 -6.82 -0.40 12.33
CA ARG A 315 -7.82 0.11 13.25
C ARG A 315 -7.81 1.63 13.17
N ILE A 316 -8.90 2.20 12.64
CA ILE A 316 -9.07 3.64 12.48
C ILE A 316 -10.08 4.09 13.52
N GLN A 317 -9.64 4.91 14.45
CA GLN A 317 -10.43 5.33 15.62
C GLN A 317 -10.89 6.78 15.45
N GLY A 318 -12.14 7.01 15.76
CA GLY A 318 -12.71 8.33 15.74
C GLY A 318 -13.67 8.56 16.92
N SER A 319 -14.11 9.79 17.11
CA SER A 319 -14.97 10.19 18.23
C SER A 319 -16.38 9.56 18.19
N GLN A 320 -16.81 9.03 17.04
CA GLN A 320 -18.13 8.41 16.86
C GLN A 320 -18.07 6.91 16.51
N GLY A 321 -16.91 6.36 16.20
CA GLY A 321 -16.79 4.96 15.86
C GLY A 321 -15.36 4.49 15.68
N VAL A 322 -15.21 3.17 15.60
CA VAL A 322 -13.98 2.48 15.25
C VAL A 322 -14.22 1.65 14.01
N LEU A 323 -13.32 1.77 13.04
CA LEU A 323 -13.31 0.97 11.82
C LEU A 323 -12.13 0.02 11.86
N GLU A 324 -12.39 -1.28 11.73
CA GLU A 324 -11.36 -2.30 11.62
C GLU A 324 -11.40 -2.93 10.23
N VAL A 325 -10.24 -2.99 9.56
CA VAL A 325 -10.08 -3.64 8.25
C VAL A 325 -9.04 -4.73 8.39
N SER A 326 -9.42 -5.96 8.07
CA SER A 326 -8.53 -7.13 8.09
C SER A 326 -8.79 -8.00 6.88
N GLY A 327 -7.77 -8.17 6.03
CA GLY A 327 -7.95 -8.89 4.76
C GLY A 327 -9.10 -8.30 3.94
N ASN A 328 -10.07 -9.14 3.59
CA ASN A 328 -11.27 -8.76 2.84
C ASN A 328 -12.50 -8.54 3.74
N THR A 329 -12.30 -8.13 4.99
CA THR A 329 -13.37 -7.84 5.95
C THR A 329 -13.19 -6.45 6.54
N LEU A 330 -14.29 -5.75 6.72
CA LEU A 330 -14.40 -4.46 7.38
C LEU A 330 -15.47 -4.55 8.46
N THR A 331 -15.16 -4.07 9.65
CA THR A 331 -16.09 -3.98 10.77
C THR A 331 -16.13 -2.55 11.28
N PHE A 332 -17.31 -1.97 11.36
CA PHE A 332 -17.56 -0.68 11.99
C PHE A 332 -18.26 -0.90 13.33
N SER A 333 -17.65 -0.40 14.41
CA SER A 333 -18.21 -0.41 15.75
C SER A 333 -18.48 1.05 16.20
N PRO A 334 -19.73 1.44 16.34
CA PRO A 334 -20.06 2.78 16.78
C PRO A 334 -19.61 3.00 18.22
N GLN A 335 -19.10 4.22 18.49
CA GLN A 335 -18.90 4.68 19.86
C GLN A 335 -20.24 5.15 20.40
N THR A 336 -20.83 4.35 21.24
CA THR A 336 -21.97 4.80 22.02
C THR A 336 -21.41 5.71 23.12
N GLY A 337 -21.26 7.00 22.83
CA GLY A 337 -20.95 7.98 23.85
C GLY A 337 -22.05 7.90 24.92
N LYS A 338 -21.87 6.99 25.84
CA LYS A 338 -22.75 6.82 26.97
C LYS A 338 -22.47 7.92 27.99
N ASP A 339 -22.67 9.17 27.63
CA ASP A 339 -23.04 10.16 28.62
C ASP A 339 -24.48 9.87 29.06
N GLN A 340 -24.73 8.60 29.43
CA GLN A 340 -26.00 8.22 30.10
C GLN A 340 -26.04 8.75 31.51
N TRP A 341 -24.96 9.39 31.95
CA TRP A 341 -24.81 9.83 33.31
C TRP A 341 -23.83 11.01 33.40
N PRO A 342 -24.15 12.05 34.14
CA PRO A 342 -23.30 13.22 34.22
C PRO A 342 -22.01 12.99 35.03
N SER A 343 -21.24 11.93 34.67
CA SER A 343 -19.97 11.57 35.28
C SER A 343 -20.07 10.94 36.68
N TYR A 344 -19.24 9.92 36.96
CA TYR A 344 -19.06 9.39 38.31
C TYR A 344 -18.60 10.47 39.31
N TYR A 345 -17.97 11.56 38.83
CA TYR A 345 -17.50 12.68 39.64
C TYR A 345 -18.64 13.37 40.39
N THR A 346 -19.86 13.34 39.86
CA THR A 346 -21.06 13.89 40.55
C THR A 346 -21.37 13.15 41.85
N GLY A 347 -20.81 11.95 42.04
CA GLY A 347 -20.86 11.27 43.35
C GLY A 347 -20.17 12.03 44.49
N SER A 348 -19.27 12.97 44.16
CA SER A 348 -18.61 13.86 45.12
C SER A 348 -19.45 15.09 45.51
N TYR A 349 -20.59 15.31 44.82
CA TYR A 349 -21.45 16.44 45.11
C TYR A 349 -22.37 16.12 46.29
N PRO A 350 -22.73 17.15 47.14
CA PRO A 350 -23.81 17.00 48.10
C PRO A 350 -25.10 16.54 47.41
N HIS A 351 -25.90 15.71 48.06
CA HIS A 351 -27.06 15.04 47.49
C HIS A 351 -27.99 15.99 46.69
N ALA A 352 -28.40 17.10 47.28
CA ALA A 352 -29.28 18.05 46.61
C ALA A 352 -28.67 18.69 45.34
N LEU A 353 -27.38 18.98 45.36
CA LEU A 353 -26.68 19.51 44.18
C LEU A 353 -26.56 18.46 43.08
N ARG A 354 -26.31 17.21 43.44
CA ARG A 354 -26.24 16.10 42.49
C ARG A 354 -27.58 15.89 41.79
N GLU A 355 -28.68 15.85 42.55
CA GLU A 355 -30.02 15.69 41.99
C GLU A 355 -30.40 16.84 41.05
N ALA A 356 -30.13 18.07 41.45
CA ALA A 356 -30.41 19.25 40.63
C ALA A 356 -29.59 19.23 39.33
N TYR A 357 -28.31 18.90 39.42
CA TYR A 357 -27.42 18.76 38.23
C TYR A 357 -27.88 17.66 37.30
N GLN A 358 -28.23 16.49 37.83
CA GLN A 358 -28.74 15.36 37.04
C GLN A 358 -30.03 15.72 36.29
N ALA A 359 -30.97 16.35 36.97
CA ALA A 359 -32.24 16.79 36.37
C ALA A 359 -32.00 17.79 35.21
N GLN A 360 -31.10 18.73 35.41
CA GLN A 360 -30.73 19.68 34.36
C GLN A 360 -30.01 18.97 33.19
N TRP A 361 -29.08 18.07 33.48
CA TRP A 361 -28.35 17.32 32.48
C TRP A 361 -29.30 16.49 31.60
N HIS A 362 -30.26 15.77 32.19
CA HIS A 362 -31.26 15.00 31.42
C HIS A 362 -32.12 15.91 30.56
N LYS A 363 -32.52 17.09 31.04
CA LYS A 363 -33.26 18.07 30.25
C LYS A 363 -32.51 18.54 29.01
N GLU A 364 -31.17 18.62 29.08
CA GLU A 364 -30.31 19.12 28.01
C GLU A 364 -29.84 18.02 27.04
N HIS A 365 -29.71 16.77 27.54
CA HIS A 365 -29.02 15.69 26.80
C HIS A 365 -29.93 14.52 26.41
N ASP A 366 -31.12 14.37 26.99
CA ASP A 366 -32.05 13.33 26.59
C ASP A 366 -32.53 13.55 25.16
N LEU A 367 -32.71 12.43 24.42
CA LEU A 367 -33.20 12.46 23.04
C LEU A 367 -34.56 13.16 23.00
N GLN A 368 -34.69 14.18 22.16
CA GLN A 368 -35.95 14.85 21.91
C GLN A 368 -36.86 14.00 21.03
N ALA A 369 -38.19 14.18 21.18
CA ALA A 369 -39.15 13.46 20.36
C ALA A 369 -38.90 13.69 18.86
N GLY A 370 -38.70 12.59 18.11
CA GLY A 370 -38.35 12.60 16.67
C GLY A 370 -36.88 12.50 16.34
N GLN A 371 -35.98 12.51 17.32
CA GLN A 371 -34.57 12.18 17.07
C GLN A 371 -34.38 10.66 16.96
N ALA A 372 -33.74 10.22 15.89
CA ALA A 372 -33.35 8.82 15.76
C ALA A 372 -32.26 8.49 16.79
N PRO A 373 -32.35 7.33 17.48
CA PRO A 373 -31.28 6.91 18.35
C PRO A 373 -29.99 6.70 17.55
N PRO A 374 -28.80 7.00 18.12
CA PRO A 374 -27.53 6.75 17.46
C PRO A 374 -27.37 5.28 17.14
N LEU A 375 -26.55 4.99 16.15
CA LEU A 375 -26.19 3.62 15.79
C LEU A 375 -25.49 2.96 17.00
N THR A 376 -26.02 1.83 17.47
CA THR A 376 -25.48 1.12 18.65
C THR A 376 -24.93 -0.27 18.31
N GLU A 377 -25.22 -0.75 17.10
CA GLU A 377 -24.84 -2.10 16.66
C GLU A 377 -23.61 -2.07 15.77
N THR A 378 -22.73 -3.05 15.98
CA THR A 378 -21.58 -3.30 15.09
C THR A 378 -22.07 -3.82 13.75
N VAL A 379 -21.48 -3.32 12.67
CA VAL A 379 -21.80 -3.73 11.29
C VAL A 379 -20.54 -4.22 10.59
N SER A 380 -20.66 -5.36 9.91
CA SER A 380 -19.54 -5.97 9.17
C SER A 380 -19.86 -6.14 7.70
N PHE A 381 -18.83 -5.96 6.87
CA PHE A 381 -18.85 -6.20 5.42
C PHE A 381 -17.70 -7.12 5.04
N SER A 382 -17.93 -7.98 4.08
CA SER A 382 -16.90 -8.92 3.61
C SER A 382 -17.01 -9.11 2.10
N THR A 383 -15.87 -9.25 1.44
CA THR A 383 -15.76 -9.60 0.02
C THR A 383 -14.86 -10.85 -0.10
N PRO A 384 -15.39 -12.04 0.25
CA PRO A 384 -14.62 -13.27 0.19
C PRO A 384 -13.99 -13.45 -1.20
N ASP A 385 -12.79 -13.99 -1.25
CA ASP A 385 -12.06 -14.34 -2.48
C ASP A 385 -11.81 -13.19 -3.46
N PHE A 386 -11.96 -11.93 -3.02
CA PHE A 386 -11.63 -10.78 -3.88
C PHE A 386 -10.11 -10.64 -4.01
N ASP A 387 -9.63 -10.73 -5.26
CA ASP A 387 -8.23 -10.49 -5.64
C ASP A 387 -8.08 -9.03 -6.11
N ASP A 388 -7.40 -8.20 -5.33
CA ASP A 388 -7.16 -6.79 -5.64
C ASP A 388 -6.06 -6.58 -6.70
N THR A 389 -5.24 -7.58 -7.01
CA THR A 389 -4.20 -7.52 -8.05
C THR A 389 -4.81 -7.31 -9.44
N ARG A 390 -5.87 -8.06 -9.74
CA ARG A 390 -6.51 -8.04 -11.05
C ARG A 390 -7.13 -6.67 -11.41
N PRO A 391 -7.98 -6.04 -10.57
CA PRO A 391 -8.49 -4.70 -10.82
C PRO A 391 -7.39 -3.64 -10.79
N HIS A 392 -6.33 -3.83 -10.02
CA HIS A 392 -5.20 -2.90 -9.96
C HIS A 392 -4.42 -2.87 -11.28
N LEU A 393 -4.06 -4.03 -11.83
CA LEU A 393 -3.46 -4.13 -13.16
C LEU A 393 -4.39 -3.63 -14.27
N TRP A 394 -5.69 -3.97 -14.19
CA TRP A 394 -6.66 -3.45 -15.14
C TRP A 394 -6.71 -1.93 -15.16
N ASN A 395 -6.69 -1.28 -13.98
CA ASN A 395 -6.65 0.18 -13.88
C ASN A 395 -5.43 0.77 -14.61
N PHE A 396 -4.25 0.16 -14.47
CA PHE A 396 -3.05 0.58 -15.20
C PHE A 396 -3.24 0.48 -16.72
N PHE A 397 -3.64 -0.68 -17.23
CA PHE A 397 -3.81 -0.88 -18.67
C PHE A 397 -4.92 -0.01 -19.25
N GLU A 398 -6.01 0.24 -18.51
CA GLU A 398 -7.04 1.20 -18.90
C GLU A 398 -6.50 2.63 -18.92
N ALA A 399 -5.66 3.00 -17.98
CA ALA A 399 -5.02 4.31 -18.00
C ALA A 399 -4.09 4.48 -19.22
N VAL A 400 -3.32 3.44 -19.59
CA VAL A 400 -2.51 3.44 -20.82
C VAL A 400 -3.38 3.68 -22.07
N ARG A 401 -4.56 3.01 -22.17
CA ARG A 401 -5.49 3.17 -23.29
C ARG A 401 -6.16 4.54 -23.34
N THR A 402 -6.64 5.00 -22.18
CA THR A 402 -7.58 6.12 -22.09
C THR A 402 -6.94 7.42 -21.64
N ARG A 403 -5.70 7.37 -21.19
CA ARG A 403 -4.95 8.49 -20.58
C ARG A 403 -5.63 9.04 -19.31
N LYS A 404 -6.54 8.27 -18.69
CA LYS A 404 -7.14 8.64 -17.41
C LYS A 404 -6.15 8.43 -16.26
N PRO A 405 -6.33 9.15 -15.14
CA PRO A 405 -5.51 8.94 -13.95
C PRO A 405 -5.56 7.49 -13.44
N VAL A 406 -4.46 7.04 -12.87
CA VAL A 406 -4.35 5.77 -12.16
C VAL A 406 -4.73 5.91 -10.69
N VAL A 407 -5.01 4.79 -10.02
CA VAL A 407 -5.41 4.79 -8.60
C VAL A 407 -4.26 5.13 -7.65
N GLU A 408 -3.04 4.82 -8.03
CA GLU A 408 -1.81 5.13 -7.29
C GLU A 408 -0.76 5.69 -8.24
N ASP A 409 -0.76 7.01 -8.39
CA ASP A 409 0.18 7.71 -9.26
C ASP A 409 1.56 7.89 -8.58
N VAL A 410 2.49 8.51 -9.33
CA VAL A 410 3.86 8.74 -8.86
C VAL A 410 3.95 9.59 -7.60
N VAL A 411 3.00 10.50 -7.36
CA VAL A 411 3.00 11.36 -6.16
C VAL A 411 2.51 10.58 -4.95
N PHE A 412 1.40 9.87 -5.10
CA PHE A 412 0.87 9.01 -4.04
C PHE A 412 1.87 7.92 -3.65
N GLY A 413 2.44 7.21 -4.63
CA GLY A 413 3.45 6.18 -4.39
C GLY A 413 4.72 6.72 -3.75
N HIS A 414 5.16 7.95 -4.14
CA HIS A 414 6.27 8.63 -3.48
C HIS A 414 5.97 8.91 -2.01
N ASN A 415 4.80 9.47 -1.69
CA ASN A 415 4.42 9.80 -0.32
C ASN A 415 4.32 8.54 0.56
N ALA A 416 3.82 7.43 0.03
CA ALA A 416 3.79 6.15 0.73
C ALA A 416 5.20 5.58 0.97
N ALA A 417 6.06 5.59 -0.05
CA ALA A 417 7.45 5.15 0.07
C ALA A 417 8.26 6.06 1.02
N LEU A 418 8.04 7.38 0.98
CA LEU A 418 8.72 8.35 1.85
C LEU A 418 8.42 8.10 3.33
N ALA A 419 7.19 7.72 3.68
CA ALA A 419 6.88 7.31 5.05
C ALA A 419 7.73 6.11 5.49
N CYS A 420 7.94 5.13 4.60
CA CYS A 420 8.81 3.97 4.86
C CYS A 420 10.29 4.37 4.98
N HIS A 421 10.76 5.31 4.16
CA HIS A 421 12.12 5.84 4.27
C HIS A 421 12.32 6.61 5.57
N MET A 422 11.35 7.42 5.99
CA MET A 422 11.39 8.10 7.29
C MET A 422 11.41 7.09 8.45
N ALA A 423 10.67 6.00 8.36
CA ALA A 423 10.71 4.93 9.35
C ALA A 423 12.13 4.31 9.46
N ASN A 424 12.73 3.94 8.33
CA ASN A 424 14.07 3.40 8.29
C ASN A 424 15.13 4.40 8.82
N GLU A 425 15.07 5.66 8.38
CA GLU A 425 15.99 6.69 8.85
C GLU A 425 15.87 6.93 10.35
N ALA A 426 14.65 7.00 10.89
CA ALA A 426 14.43 7.13 12.34
C ALA A 426 15.00 5.93 13.11
N TYR A 427 14.84 4.71 12.58
CA TYR A 427 15.39 3.50 13.17
C TYR A 427 16.93 3.50 13.16
N PHE A 428 17.56 3.75 12.01
CA PHE A 428 19.02 3.69 11.89
C PHE A 428 19.73 4.84 12.62
N ARG A 429 19.17 6.04 12.58
CA ARG A 429 19.70 7.20 13.30
C ARG A 429 19.36 7.21 14.78
N ARG A 430 18.40 6.39 15.22
CA ARG A 430 17.88 6.32 16.60
C ARG A 430 17.38 7.68 17.10
N THR A 431 16.70 8.40 16.26
CA THR A 431 16.13 9.73 16.54
C THR A 431 14.82 9.91 15.81
N THR A 432 14.05 10.89 16.24
CA THR A 432 12.90 11.37 15.49
C THR A 432 13.38 12.11 14.23
N VAL A 433 12.70 11.87 13.11
CA VAL A 433 13.01 12.52 11.83
C VAL A 433 11.79 13.27 11.30
N THR A 434 12.06 14.30 10.50
CA THR A 434 11.06 15.13 9.82
C THR A 434 11.34 15.19 8.31
N TRP A 435 10.31 15.39 7.52
CA TRP A 435 10.46 15.69 6.10
C TRP A 435 10.57 17.19 5.88
N ASP A 436 11.60 17.63 5.18
CA ASP A 436 11.77 19.01 4.75
C ASP A 436 11.35 19.14 3.28
N GLU A 437 10.16 19.68 3.07
CA GLU A 437 9.59 19.83 1.73
C GLU A 437 10.40 20.79 0.85
N ALA A 438 11.06 21.80 1.43
CA ALA A 438 11.81 22.80 0.67
C ALA A 438 13.12 22.22 0.11
N THR A 439 13.79 21.39 0.88
CA THR A 439 15.06 20.76 0.48
C THR A 439 14.88 19.33 -0.04
N LYS A 440 13.66 18.77 0.05
CA LYS A 440 13.36 17.38 -0.31
C LYS A 440 14.27 16.37 0.41
N THR A 441 14.50 16.59 1.72
CA THR A 441 15.38 15.74 2.55
C THR A 441 14.73 15.34 3.87
N ILE A 442 15.14 14.16 4.39
CA ILE A 442 14.77 13.72 5.74
C ILE A 442 15.79 14.28 6.72
N ARG A 443 15.31 15.05 7.70
CA ARG A 443 16.12 15.71 8.76
C ARG A 443 15.89 15.05 10.12
N SER A 444 16.91 15.14 10.98
CA SER A 444 16.86 14.74 12.41
C SER A 444 16.50 15.93 13.26
#